data_03d03a91f3c2ef345df133ad5f74780a
#
_entry.id   03d03a91f3c2ef345df133ad5f74780a
#
_cell.length_a   1.000
_cell.length_b   1.000
_cell.length_c   1.000
_cell.angle_alpha   90.00
_cell.angle_beta   90.00
_cell.angle_gamma   90.00
#
_symmetry.space_group_name_H-M   'P 1'
#
loop_
_entity.id
_entity.type
_entity.pdbx_description
1 polymer ?
#
loop_
_entity_poly.entity_id
_entity_poly.type
_entity_poly.pdbx_seq_one_letter_code
_entity_poly.pdbx_strand_id
1 'polypeptide(L)'
;MNRGFTLVELVVVMTLIVILTFVAVPRLSQNTLELSGQAEQVASDIRRAQSLSMTRGAALGSQGRYCVFFTATGYQFRHNGNSYATPCTVAFAHPATGSSAAIVLSGSAVSPMNLSGNYVEFDTKGQPTSFAAPNSDATILLTATGGPRTVVISPVTGKVRVQ
;
A
#
# COMPACT_ATOMS: atom_id res chain seq x y z
N MET A 1 -3.60 55.23 -28.80
CA MET A 1 -3.70 55.70 -27.40
C MET A 1 -3.22 54.53 -26.50
N ASN A 2 -1.96 54.60 -26.07
CA ASN A 2 -1.43 53.59 -25.14
C ASN A 2 -1.88 53.96 -23.72
N ARG A 3 -2.80 53.19 -23.16
CA ARG A 3 -3.18 53.34 -21.75
C ARG A 3 -2.14 52.57 -20.93
N GLY A 4 -1.32 53.28 -20.18
CA GLY A 4 -0.39 52.67 -19.24
C GLY A 4 -1.14 52.06 -18.05
N PHE A 5 -0.63 50.97 -17.54
CA PHE A 5 -1.12 50.35 -16.29
C PHE A 5 -0.99 51.31 -15.11
N THR A 6 -2.02 51.42 -14.31
CA THR A 6 -1.96 52.20 -13.07
C THR A 6 -1.23 51.42 -11.98
N LEU A 7 -0.56 52.12 -11.08
CA LEU A 7 0.15 51.51 -9.94
C LEU A 7 -0.81 50.70 -9.06
N VAL A 8 -2.03 51.17 -8.92
CA VAL A 8 -3.10 50.49 -8.15
C VAL A 8 -3.48 49.15 -8.80
N GLU A 9 -3.62 49.11 -10.13
CA GLU A 9 -3.98 47.91 -10.86
C GLU A 9 -2.89 46.83 -10.74
N LEU A 10 -1.62 47.22 -10.73
CA LEU A 10 -0.49 46.31 -10.52
C LEU A 10 -0.51 45.71 -9.11
N VAL A 11 -0.77 46.54 -8.07
CA VAL A 11 -0.87 46.05 -6.68
C VAL A 11 -2.03 45.11 -6.50
N VAL A 12 -3.21 45.37 -7.10
CA VAL A 12 -4.39 44.49 -7.02
C VAL A 12 -4.10 43.17 -7.71
N VAL A 13 -3.48 43.15 -8.88
CA VAL A 13 -3.13 41.90 -9.59
C VAL A 13 -2.12 41.09 -8.79
N MET A 14 -1.11 41.70 -8.21
CA MET A 14 -0.12 41.03 -7.36
C MET A 14 -0.79 40.39 -6.12
N THR A 15 -1.69 41.10 -5.46
CA THR A 15 -2.42 40.57 -4.29
C THR A 15 -3.33 39.39 -4.68
N LEU A 16 -4.01 39.46 -5.82
CA LEU A 16 -4.83 38.37 -6.33
C LEU A 16 -4.00 37.12 -6.65
N ILE A 17 -2.82 37.29 -7.28
CA ILE A 17 -1.93 36.17 -7.57
C ILE A 17 -1.44 35.50 -6.28
N VAL A 18 -1.06 36.28 -5.26
CA VAL A 18 -0.63 35.74 -3.96
C VAL A 18 -1.75 34.93 -3.30
N ILE A 19 -2.98 35.44 -3.28
CA ILE A 19 -4.13 34.73 -2.69
C ILE A 19 -4.42 33.43 -3.47
N LEU A 20 -4.42 33.47 -4.80
CA LEU A 20 -4.65 32.29 -5.64
C LEU A 20 -3.56 31.24 -5.46
N THR A 21 -2.29 31.63 -5.32
CA THR A 21 -1.18 30.72 -5.07
C THR A 21 -1.33 30.00 -3.73
N PHE A 22 -1.73 30.72 -2.68
CA PHE A 22 -1.95 30.13 -1.34
C PHE A 22 -3.05 29.06 -1.32
N VAL A 23 -4.07 29.20 -2.17
CA VAL A 23 -5.18 28.25 -2.25
C VAL A 23 -4.90 27.07 -3.19
N ALA A 24 -4.16 27.30 -4.28
CA ALA A 24 -3.95 26.29 -5.32
C ALA A 24 -2.83 25.29 -4.98
N VAL A 25 -1.70 25.75 -4.43
CA VAL A 25 -0.51 24.92 -4.18
C VAL A 25 -0.77 23.74 -3.21
N PRO A 26 -1.46 23.89 -2.07
CA PRO A 26 -1.67 22.78 -1.14
C PRO A 26 -2.51 21.64 -1.72
N ARG A 27 -3.47 21.93 -2.60
CA ARG A 27 -4.38 20.92 -3.15
C ARG A 27 -3.71 19.99 -4.16
N LEU A 28 -2.69 20.44 -4.87
CA LEU A 28 -1.99 19.64 -5.89
C LEU A 28 -1.04 18.60 -5.29
N SER A 29 -0.54 18.80 -4.07
CA SER A 29 0.43 17.89 -3.45
C SER A 29 -0.19 16.89 -2.46
N GLN A 30 -1.40 17.12 -1.95
CA GLN A 30 -2.01 16.26 -0.94
C GLN A 30 -2.25 14.84 -1.44
N ASN A 31 -2.77 14.67 -2.66
CA ASN A 31 -3.08 13.35 -3.21
C ASN A 31 -1.84 12.47 -3.43
N THR A 32 -0.71 13.07 -3.81
CA THR A 32 0.55 12.34 -4.02
C THR A 32 1.20 11.93 -2.70
N LEU A 33 1.11 12.78 -1.68
CA LEU A 33 1.62 12.49 -0.33
C LEU A 33 0.78 11.39 0.34
N GLU A 34 -0.54 11.46 0.23
CA GLU A 34 -1.44 10.44 0.76
C GLU A 34 -1.19 9.07 0.13
N LEU A 35 -1.08 9.00 -1.20
CA LEU A 35 -0.80 7.75 -1.90
C LEU A 35 0.58 7.18 -1.54
N SER A 36 1.60 8.02 -1.38
CA SER A 36 2.92 7.59 -0.91
C SER A 36 2.85 7.05 0.53
N GLY A 37 2.10 7.69 1.41
CA GLY A 37 1.85 7.21 2.77
C GLY A 37 1.13 5.86 2.79
N GLN A 38 0.12 5.69 1.95
CA GLN A 38 -0.60 4.42 1.81
C GLN A 38 0.31 3.30 1.28
N ALA A 39 1.17 3.58 0.30
CA ALA A 39 2.13 2.61 -0.22
C ALA A 39 3.13 2.15 0.85
N GLU A 40 3.66 3.08 1.65
CA GLU A 40 4.53 2.74 2.77
C GLU A 40 3.80 1.98 3.88
N GLN A 41 2.54 2.30 4.15
CA GLN A 41 1.69 1.54 5.06
C GLN A 41 1.53 0.09 4.59
N VAL A 42 1.16 -0.13 3.33
CA VAL A 42 1.05 -1.47 2.73
C VAL A 42 2.38 -2.21 2.83
N ALA A 43 3.50 -1.56 2.47
CA ALA A 43 4.83 -2.17 2.54
C ALA A 43 5.22 -2.53 3.98
N SER A 44 4.93 -1.67 4.95
CA SER A 44 5.17 -1.92 6.38
C SER A 44 4.35 -3.12 6.88
N ASP A 45 3.10 -3.20 6.48
CA ASP A 45 2.20 -4.27 6.90
C ASP A 45 2.56 -5.62 6.25
N ILE A 46 3.04 -5.63 5.01
CA ILE A 46 3.61 -6.84 4.39
C ILE A 46 4.85 -7.32 5.15
N ARG A 47 5.78 -6.41 5.50
CA ARG A 47 6.95 -6.75 6.34
C ARG A 47 6.54 -7.27 7.71
N ARG A 48 5.47 -6.75 8.27
CA ARG A 48 4.89 -7.22 9.55
C ARG A 48 4.31 -8.62 9.43
N ALA A 49 3.59 -8.94 8.35
CA ALA A 49 3.12 -10.30 8.08
C ALA A 49 4.29 -11.29 7.93
N GLN A 50 5.37 -10.89 7.24
CA GLN A 50 6.60 -11.65 7.14
C GLN A 50 7.22 -11.92 8.53
N SER A 51 7.35 -10.89 9.36
CA SER A 51 7.86 -11.02 10.73
C SER A 51 6.98 -11.93 11.61
N LEU A 52 5.65 -11.81 11.48
CA LEU A 52 4.72 -12.71 12.18
C LEU A 52 4.88 -14.17 11.75
N SER A 53 5.06 -14.44 10.46
CA SER A 53 5.33 -15.79 9.97
C SER A 53 6.60 -16.37 10.57
N MET A 54 7.68 -15.60 10.63
CA MET A 54 8.94 -16.03 11.23
C MET A 54 8.87 -16.24 12.75
N THR A 55 8.12 -15.39 13.46
CA THR A 55 8.09 -15.42 14.94
C THR A 55 6.96 -16.26 15.52
N ARG A 56 5.82 -16.31 14.85
CA ARG A 56 4.60 -16.97 15.35
C ARG A 56 4.05 -18.06 14.41
N GLY A 57 4.62 -18.22 13.22
CA GLY A 57 4.18 -19.24 12.28
C GLY A 57 4.20 -20.64 12.88
N ALA A 58 5.23 -20.98 13.66
CA ALA A 58 5.33 -22.24 14.37
C ALA A 58 4.23 -22.45 15.41
N ALA A 59 3.65 -21.41 16.00
CA ALA A 59 2.55 -21.50 16.95
C ALA A 59 1.23 -21.87 16.29
N LEU A 60 1.07 -21.65 14.99
CA LEU A 60 -0.07 -22.12 14.18
C LEU A 60 0.11 -23.59 13.75
N GLY A 61 1.25 -24.22 14.07
CA GLY A 61 1.64 -25.56 13.66
C GLY A 61 2.73 -25.54 12.59
N SER A 62 3.22 -26.71 12.18
CA SER A 62 4.35 -26.83 11.22
C SER A 62 4.10 -26.19 9.85
N GLN A 63 2.84 -25.94 9.51
CA GLN A 63 2.42 -25.36 8.24
C GLN A 63 1.83 -23.93 8.42
N GLY A 64 1.95 -23.35 9.61
CA GLY A 64 1.40 -22.05 9.93
C GLY A 64 2.05 -20.92 9.12
N ARG A 65 1.22 -20.09 8.48
CA ARG A 65 1.64 -18.98 7.64
C ARG A 65 0.74 -17.78 7.85
N TYR A 66 1.36 -16.61 7.91
CA TYR A 66 0.65 -15.35 7.88
C TYR A 66 0.68 -14.75 6.48
N CYS A 67 -0.36 -14.03 6.14
CA CYS A 67 -0.52 -13.45 4.81
C CYS A 67 -1.25 -12.11 4.86
N VAL A 68 -1.10 -11.35 3.79
CA VAL A 68 -1.89 -10.15 3.49
C VAL A 68 -2.74 -10.45 2.26
N PHE A 69 -4.04 -10.43 2.41
CA PHE A 69 -5.01 -10.61 1.34
C PHE A 69 -5.46 -9.25 0.81
N PHE A 70 -5.34 -9.04 -0.51
CA PHE A 70 -5.67 -7.78 -1.17
C PHE A 70 -7.09 -7.83 -1.74
N THR A 71 -7.79 -6.71 -1.60
CA THR A 71 -9.07 -6.44 -2.25
C THR A 71 -8.91 -5.27 -3.23
N ALA A 72 -9.94 -4.95 -3.99
CA ALA A 72 -9.88 -3.84 -4.96
C ALA A 72 -9.59 -2.47 -4.32
N THR A 73 -9.90 -2.28 -3.04
CA THR A 73 -9.78 -0.98 -2.34
C THR A 73 -9.00 -1.06 -1.04
N GLY A 74 -8.30 -2.19 -0.77
CA GLY A 74 -7.58 -2.34 0.49
C GLY A 74 -6.99 -3.72 0.69
N TYR A 75 -6.78 -4.10 1.95
CA TYR A 75 -6.18 -5.39 2.30
C TYR A 75 -6.59 -5.83 3.72
N GLN A 76 -6.36 -7.09 4.02
CA GLN A 76 -6.68 -7.70 5.32
C GLN A 76 -5.57 -8.66 5.74
N PHE A 77 -5.24 -8.66 7.02
CA PHE A 77 -4.38 -9.69 7.60
C PHE A 77 -5.14 -11.00 7.75
N ARG A 78 -4.51 -12.08 7.34
CA ARG A 78 -5.06 -13.43 7.46
C ARG A 78 -3.95 -14.43 7.78
N HIS A 79 -4.34 -15.66 8.06
CA HIS A 79 -3.45 -16.81 8.17
C HIS A 79 -4.10 -18.05 7.55
N ASN A 80 -3.33 -19.09 7.32
CA ASN A 80 -3.81 -20.32 6.69
C ASN A 80 -4.41 -21.35 7.67
N GLY A 81 -4.49 -21.04 8.97
CA GLY A 81 -5.03 -21.98 9.96
C GLY A 81 -4.26 -23.30 10.07
N ASN A 82 -2.97 -23.30 9.73
CA ASN A 82 -2.12 -24.51 9.69
C ASN A 82 -2.47 -25.51 8.57
N SER A 83 -3.02 -25.06 7.44
CA SER A 83 -3.33 -25.90 6.29
C SER A 83 -2.82 -25.30 4.99
N TYR A 84 -2.07 -26.08 4.21
CA TYR A 84 -1.69 -25.66 2.85
C TYR A 84 -2.86 -25.72 1.86
N ALA A 85 -3.89 -26.52 2.16
CA ALA A 85 -5.06 -26.67 1.28
C ALA A 85 -5.97 -25.44 1.30
N THR A 86 -5.90 -24.63 2.36
CA THR A 86 -6.74 -23.42 2.53
C THR A 86 -5.87 -22.21 2.84
N PRO A 87 -5.07 -21.75 1.87
CA PRO A 87 -4.15 -20.63 2.11
C PRO A 87 -4.93 -19.33 2.38
N CYS A 88 -4.44 -18.54 3.33
CA CYS A 88 -4.89 -17.16 3.57
C CYS A 88 -6.42 -16.98 3.81
N THR A 89 -7.07 -17.91 4.49
CA THR A 89 -8.55 -17.90 4.65
C THR A 89 -9.02 -17.35 5.99
N VAL A 90 -8.26 -17.54 7.06
CA VAL A 90 -8.68 -17.17 8.42
C VAL A 90 -8.29 -15.73 8.71
N ALA A 91 -9.26 -14.86 9.01
CA ALA A 91 -9.00 -13.46 9.36
C ALA A 91 -8.20 -13.37 10.67
N PHE A 92 -7.20 -12.49 10.68
CA PHE A 92 -6.34 -12.23 11.83
C PHE A 92 -6.40 -10.77 12.21
N ALA A 93 -6.40 -10.51 13.53
CA ALA A 93 -6.42 -9.14 14.03
C ALA A 93 -5.12 -8.40 13.63
N HIS A 94 -5.28 -7.24 13.02
CA HIS A 94 -4.15 -6.39 12.63
C HIS A 94 -3.34 -6.00 13.88
N PRO A 95 -2.02 -6.24 13.91
CA PRO A 95 -1.21 -6.10 15.12
C PRO A 95 -1.16 -4.68 15.71
N ALA A 96 -1.40 -3.65 14.89
CA ALA A 96 -1.40 -2.27 15.36
C ALA A 96 -2.78 -1.78 15.80
N THR A 97 -3.87 -2.28 15.19
CA THR A 97 -5.24 -1.79 15.46
C THR A 97 -6.06 -2.75 16.30
N GLY A 98 -5.64 -4.02 16.42
CA GLY A 98 -6.40 -5.07 17.08
C GLY A 98 -7.67 -5.51 16.32
N SER A 99 -7.95 -4.93 15.15
CA SER A 99 -9.14 -5.23 14.34
C SER A 99 -8.84 -6.29 13.29
N SER A 100 -9.76 -7.24 13.10
CA SER A 100 -9.73 -8.21 11.99
C SER A 100 -10.42 -7.70 10.73
N ALA A 101 -10.95 -6.47 10.75
CA ALA A 101 -11.57 -5.86 9.58
C ALA A 101 -10.53 -5.53 8.49
N ALA A 102 -10.98 -5.49 7.25
CA ALA A 102 -10.14 -5.04 6.14
C ALA A 102 -9.75 -3.56 6.31
N ILE A 103 -8.50 -3.25 6.01
CA ILE A 103 -8.00 -1.88 5.95
C ILE A 103 -8.35 -1.33 4.58
N VAL A 104 -9.15 -0.27 4.55
CA VAL A 104 -9.55 0.42 3.32
C VAL A 104 -8.56 1.55 3.03
N LEU A 105 -8.02 1.57 1.82
CA LEU A 105 -7.17 2.64 1.32
C LEU A 105 -8.07 3.68 0.63
N SER A 106 -8.27 4.80 1.30
CA SER A 106 -9.19 5.85 0.83
C SER A 106 -8.74 6.42 -0.52
N GLY A 107 -9.66 6.43 -1.49
CA GLY A 107 -9.40 7.01 -2.81
C GLY A 107 -8.41 6.26 -3.69
N SER A 108 -7.96 5.06 -3.28
CA SER A 108 -6.98 4.27 -4.03
C SER A 108 -7.55 2.91 -4.45
N ALA A 109 -7.24 2.50 -5.68
CA ALA A 109 -7.46 1.13 -6.14
C ALA A 109 -6.18 0.30 -5.96
N VAL A 110 -6.36 -0.97 -5.61
CA VAL A 110 -5.27 -1.92 -5.36
C VAL A 110 -5.32 -3.02 -6.40
N SER A 111 -4.22 -3.21 -7.13
CA SER A 111 -4.10 -4.24 -8.17
C SER A 111 -2.85 -5.09 -7.91
N PRO A 112 -2.99 -6.27 -7.28
CA PRO A 112 -1.87 -7.19 -7.11
C PRO A 112 -1.54 -7.88 -8.42
N MET A 113 -0.24 -8.05 -8.72
CA MET A 113 0.28 -8.73 -9.91
C MET A 113 1.29 -9.79 -9.50
N ASN A 114 1.35 -10.89 -10.26
CA ASN A 114 2.21 -12.05 -10.02
C ASN A 114 1.97 -12.71 -8.63
N LEU A 115 0.73 -12.65 -8.14
CA LEU A 115 0.29 -13.36 -6.96
C LEU A 115 -0.75 -14.43 -7.31
N SER A 116 -0.62 -15.61 -6.73
CA SER A 116 -1.58 -16.71 -6.86
C SER A 116 -2.72 -16.48 -5.86
N GLY A 117 -3.80 -15.81 -6.29
CA GLY A 117 -5.01 -15.64 -5.46
C GLY A 117 -5.10 -14.33 -4.66
N ASN A 118 -4.52 -13.24 -5.16
CA ASN A 118 -4.61 -11.89 -4.57
C ASN A 118 -4.09 -11.79 -3.12
N TYR A 119 -3.15 -12.62 -2.73
CA TYR A 119 -2.54 -12.55 -1.40
C TYR A 119 -1.03 -12.81 -1.49
N VAL A 120 -0.29 -12.23 -0.55
CA VAL A 120 1.10 -12.60 -0.28
C VAL A 120 1.15 -13.36 1.03
N GLU A 121 1.69 -14.56 0.99
CA GLU A 121 1.85 -15.48 2.13
C GLU A 121 3.33 -15.73 2.37
N PHE A 122 3.73 -15.82 3.65
CA PHE A 122 5.10 -16.07 4.04
C PHE A 122 5.20 -17.34 4.87
N ASP A 123 6.22 -18.15 4.62
CA ASP A 123 6.56 -19.30 5.45
C ASP A 123 7.29 -18.89 6.74
N THR A 124 7.61 -19.86 7.57
CA THR A 124 8.32 -19.65 8.85
C THR A 124 9.77 -19.18 8.69
N LYS A 125 10.31 -19.19 7.47
CA LYS A 125 11.63 -18.63 7.11
C LYS A 125 11.52 -17.21 6.54
N GLY A 126 10.28 -16.69 6.38
CA GLY A 126 10.02 -15.40 5.78
C GLY A 126 10.09 -15.39 4.26
N GLN A 127 10.09 -16.56 3.61
CA GLN A 127 10.05 -16.66 2.16
C GLN A 127 8.60 -16.57 1.67
N PRO A 128 8.32 -15.80 0.60
CA PRO A 128 6.98 -15.75 0.02
C PRO A 128 6.67 -17.06 -0.71
N THR A 129 5.45 -17.55 -0.55
CA THR A 129 5.01 -18.86 -1.09
C THR A 129 3.87 -18.76 -2.10
N SER A 130 3.31 -17.57 -2.30
CA SER A 130 2.10 -17.34 -3.11
C SER A 130 2.35 -16.67 -4.46
N PHE A 131 3.58 -16.77 -4.99
CA PHE A 131 3.91 -16.15 -6.28
C PHE A 131 3.44 -17.04 -7.46
N ALA A 132 2.79 -16.43 -8.44
CA ALA A 132 2.37 -17.10 -9.66
C ALA A 132 3.58 -17.47 -10.54
N ALA A 133 4.59 -16.59 -10.60
CA ALA A 133 5.89 -16.87 -11.24
C ALA A 133 6.98 -16.75 -10.18
N PRO A 134 7.57 -17.88 -9.74
CA PRO A 134 8.46 -17.92 -8.55
C PRO A 134 9.78 -17.16 -8.71
N ASN A 135 10.20 -16.86 -9.95
CA ASN A 135 11.44 -16.15 -10.23
C ASN A 135 11.25 -14.67 -10.59
N SER A 136 10.03 -14.15 -10.46
CA SER A 136 9.69 -12.77 -10.80
C SER A 136 9.14 -12.05 -9.57
N ASP A 137 9.48 -10.78 -9.43
CA ASP A 137 8.93 -9.93 -8.37
C ASP A 137 7.38 -9.92 -8.43
N ALA A 138 6.73 -9.95 -7.28
CA ALA A 138 5.32 -9.60 -7.19
C ALA A 138 5.18 -8.10 -6.95
N THR A 139 4.15 -7.50 -7.52
CA THR A 139 3.91 -6.07 -7.42
C THR A 139 2.49 -5.79 -6.96
N ILE A 140 2.34 -4.83 -6.06
CA ILE A 140 1.05 -4.29 -5.65
C ILE A 140 0.98 -2.88 -6.18
N LEU A 141 0.19 -2.68 -7.23
CA LEU A 141 -0.02 -1.37 -7.82
C LEU A 141 -1.15 -0.65 -7.06
N LEU A 142 -0.84 0.51 -6.52
CA LEU A 142 -1.81 1.44 -5.95
C LEU A 142 -2.01 2.58 -6.94
N THR A 143 -3.26 2.83 -7.32
CA THR A 143 -3.61 3.91 -8.25
C THR A 143 -4.61 4.85 -7.62
N ALA A 144 -4.31 6.14 -7.68
CA ALA A 144 -5.19 7.23 -7.23
C ALA A 144 -5.00 8.46 -8.14
N THR A 145 -5.72 9.52 -7.87
CA THR A 145 -5.65 10.77 -8.64
C THR A 145 -4.23 11.39 -8.69
N GLY A 146 -3.37 11.05 -7.73
CA GLY A 146 -1.98 11.51 -7.64
C GLY A 146 -0.97 10.70 -8.47
N GLY A 147 -1.42 9.74 -9.26
CA GLY A 147 -0.59 8.82 -10.08
C GLY A 147 -0.44 7.43 -9.44
N PRO A 148 0.32 6.53 -10.04
CA PRO A 148 0.56 5.21 -9.48
C PRO A 148 1.68 5.20 -8.44
N ARG A 149 1.61 4.26 -7.48
CA ARG A 149 2.71 3.82 -6.62
C ARG A 149 2.76 2.30 -6.63
N THR A 150 3.95 1.75 -6.55
CA THR A 150 4.15 0.31 -6.64
C THR A 150 4.89 -0.21 -5.41
N VAL A 151 4.34 -1.22 -4.76
CA VAL A 151 5.03 -1.99 -3.73
C VAL A 151 5.54 -3.27 -4.38
N VAL A 152 6.84 -3.47 -4.37
CA VAL A 152 7.54 -4.60 -5.01
C VAL A 152 8.02 -5.56 -3.94
N ILE A 153 7.78 -6.86 -4.15
CA ILE A 153 8.16 -7.94 -3.24
C ILE A 153 9.06 -8.91 -3.99
N SER A 154 10.27 -9.12 -3.47
CA SER A 154 11.23 -10.06 -4.07
C SER A 154 10.82 -11.52 -3.83
N PRO A 155 10.91 -12.41 -4.85
CA PRO A 155 10.42 -13.78 -4.77
C PRO A 155 11.24 -14.68 -3.83
N VAL A 156 12.53 -14.39 -3.64
CA VAL A 156 13.42 -15.26 -2.85
C VAL A 156 13.50 -14.84 -1.39
N THR A 157 13.61 -13.55 -1.15
CA THR A 157 13.85 -13.01 0.20
C THR A 157 12.62 -12.43 0.86
N GLY A 158 11.54 -12.20 0.09
CA GLY A 158 10.38 -11.45 0.56
C GLY A 158 10.69 -9.96 0.85
N LYS A 159 11.83 -9.43 0.38
CA LYS A 159 12.20 -8.02 0.57
C LYS A 159 11.17 -7.13 -0.09
N VAL A 160 10.60 -6.19 0.69
CA VAL A 160 9.58 -5.25 0.23
C VAL A 160 10.18 -3.88 -0.03
N ARG A 161 9.88 -3.28 -1.18
CA ARG A 161 10.32 -1.95 -1.61
C ARG A 161 9.12 -1.14 -2.12
N VAL A 162 9.13 0.18 -1.94
CA VAL A 162 8.19 1.12 -2.57
C VAL A 162 8.89 1.86 -3.70
N GLN A 163 8.18 2.03 -4.83
CA GLN A 163 8.63 2.73 -6.05
C GLN A 163 7.59 3.73 -6.55
#